data_ea92f0eacbf1a3e1ba07a77b277d3c9c
#
_entry.id   ea92f0eacbf1a3e1ba07a77b277d3c9c
#
_cell.length_a   1.000
_cell.length_b   1.000
_cell.length_c   1.000
_cell.angle_alpha   90.00
_cell.angle_beta   90.00
_cell.angle_gamma   90.00
#
_symmetry.space_group_name_H-M   'P 1'
#
loop_
_entity.id
_entity.type
_entity.pdbx_description
1 polymer ?
#
loop_
_entity_poly.entity_id
_entity_poly.type
_entity_poly.pdbx_seq_one_letter_code
_entity_poly.pdbx_strand_id
1 'polypeptide(L)'
;MKDDKNRDQKMDLPAAPLALEGYAILHQMFRIQRASWRALDIDAQNRAVAEAATLLTQMQRREDGESGIFSQLGHKGDLMVVHFRRSFEELNQAEIALANTELADYLEPTTSYLSAIELGLYEASVALFKDLAAKNIEPHSKEWDAAVEAELGR
;
A
#
# COMPACT_ATOMS: atom_id res chain seq x y z
N MET A 1 25.18 -48.65 6.78
CA MET A 1 25.71 -47.35 6.35
C MET A 1 24.48 -46.55 5.88
N LYS A 2 23.89 -45.82 6.80
CA LYS A 2 22.69 -44.98 6.54
C LYS A 2 23.17 -43.56 6.37
N ASP A 3 23.02 -43.03 5.17
CA ASP A 3 23.28 -41.64 4.84
C ASP A 3 22.24 -40.74 5.56
N ASP A 4 22.74 -40.00 6.50
CA ASP A 4 22.04 -38.93 7.19
C ASP A 4 22.09 -37.69 6.30
N LYS A 5 21.09 -37.55 5.45
CA LYS A 5 20.85 -36.27 4.72
C LYS A 5 20.14 -35.31 5.63
N ASN A 6 20.94 -34.59 6.41
CA ASN A 6 20.55 -33.38 7.11
C ASN A 6 20.02 -32.37 6.07
N ARG A 7 18.72 -32.32 5.92
CA ARG A 7 18.05 -31.23 5.20
C ARG A 7 18.02 -30.03 6.14
N ASP A 8 18.92 -29.10 5.93
CA ASP A 8 18.74 -27.71 6.35
C ASP A 8 17.46 -27.16 5.68
N GLN A 9 16.30 -27.46 6.27
CA GLN A 9 15.09 -26.72 5.99
C GLN A 9 15.27 -25.34 6.60
N LYS A 10 15.83 -24.42 5.80
CA LYS A 10 15.67 -22.99 6.04
C LYS A 10 14.16 -22.77 6.15
N MET A 11 13.69 -22.52 7.38
CA MET A 11 12.32 -22.16 7.62
C MET A 11 12.08 -20.85 6.85
N ASP A 12 11.32 -20.94 5.74
CA ASP A 12 10.90 -19.78 4.97
C ASP A 12 9.88 -19.05 5.85
N LEU A 13 10.38 -18.16 6.68
CA LEU A 13 9.52 -17.24 7.41
C LEU A 13 8.68 -16.51 6.35
N PRO A 14 7.34 -16.48 6.50
CA PRO A 14 6.53 -15.69 5.60
C PRO A 14 7.16 -14.31 5.53
N ALA A 15 7.46 -13.85 4.31
CA ALA A 15 8.01 -12.52 4.11
C ALA A 15 7.07 -11.55 4.79
N ALA A 16 7.46 -11.06 5.97
CA ALA A 16 6.75 -9.95 6.57
C ALA A 16 6.71 -8.87 5.50
N PRO A 17 5.54 -8.30 5.18
CA PRO A 17 5.50 -7.20 4.24
C PRO A 17 6.55 -6.20 4.70
N LEU A 18 7.48 -5.84 3.80
CA LEU A 18 8.52 -4.86 4.09
C LEU A 18 7.80 -3.64 4.64
N ALA A 19 7.99 -3.40 5.92
CA ALA A 19 7.25 -2.39 6.62
C ALA A 19 7.60 -1.04 6.00
N LEU A 20 6.59 -0.38 5.46
CA LEU A 20 6.65 1.01 5.03
C LEU A 20 6.59 1.94 6.27
N GLU A 21 7.33 1.57 7.34
CA GLU A 21 7.35 2.36 8.57
C GLU A 21 7.81 3.79 8.28
N GLY A 22 7.12 4.73 8.87
CA GLY A 22 7.34 6.15 8.64
C GLY A 22 6.78 6.66 7.31
N TYR A 23 6.13 5.81 6.51
CA TYR A 23 5.45 6.28 5.31
C TYR A 23 4.13 6.96 5.66
N ALA A 24 3.86 8.05 4.96
CA ALA A 24 2.55 8.68 4.92
C ALA A 24 1.72 8.11 3.76
N ILE A 25 0.42 8.00 3.97
CA ILE A 25 -0.51 7.44 2.98
C ILE A 25 -1.62 8.45 2.74
N LEU A 26 -1.88 8.74 1.47
CA LEU A 26 -3.04 9.50 1.03
C LEU A 26 -3.96 8.61 0.19
N HIS A 27 -5.20 8.47 0.63
CA HIS A 27 -6.28 7.88 -0.15
C HIS A 27 -7.15 9.01 -0.67
N GLN A 28 -7.34 9.09 -1.97
CA GLN A 28 -8.23 10.05 -2.62
C GLN A 28 -9.30 9.30 -3.39
N MET A 29 -10.57 9.63 -3.14
CA MET A 29 -11.70 8.98 -3.78
C MET A 29 -12.44 10.00 -4.65
N PHE A 30 -12.75 9.59 -5.86
CA PHE A 30 -13.32 10.45 -6.88
C PHE A 30 -14.58 9.84 -7.48
N ARG A 31 -15.52 10.71 -7.83
CA ARG A 31 -16.65 10.40 -8.71
C ARG A 31 -16.37 10.96 -10.09
N ILE A 32 -16.61 10.16 -11.12
CA ILE A 32 -16.50 10.63 -12.50
C ILE A 32 -17.72 11.50 -12.83
N GLN A 33 -17.49 12.72 -13.31
CA GLN A 33 -18.53 13.62 -13.84
C GLN A 33 -18.96 13.14 -15.24
N ARG A 34 -19.73 12.05 -15.26
CA ARG A 34 -20.03 11.30 -16.49
C ARG A 34 -20.73 12.13 -17.60
N ALA A 35 -21.52 13.13 -17.23
CA ALA A 35 -22.19 13.99 -18.20
C ALA A 35 -21.18 14.85 -18.95
N SER A 36 -20.30 15.55 -18.22
CA SER A 36 -19.23 16.39 -18.76
C SER A 36 -18.23 15.55 -19.56
N TRP A 37 -17.83 14.38 -19.02
CA TRP A 37 -16.95 13.46 -19.71
C TRP A 37 -17.48 12.99 -21.06
N ARG A 38 -18.76 12.61 -21.13
CA ARG A 38 -19.40 12.16 -22.39
C ARG A 38 -19.67 13.28 -23.38
N ALA A 39 -19.62 14.53 -22.96
CA ALA A 39 -19.73 15.70 -23.86
C ALA A 39 -18.44 15.99 -24.61
N LEU A 40 -17.31 15.42 -24.20
CA LEU A 40 -16.04 15.53 -24.92
C LEU A 40 -16.06 14.68 -26.19
N ASP A 41 -15.35 15.15 -27.21
CA ASP A 41 -15.01 14.29 -28.35
C ASP A 41 -14.02 13.19 -27.93
N ILE A 42 -13.93 12.16 -28.75
CA ILE A 42 -13.12 10.98 -28.45
C ILE A 42 -11.62 11.30 -28.34
N ASP A 43 -11.13 12.28 -29.10
CA ASP A 43 -9.72 12.66 -29.10
C ASP A 43 -9.37 13.39 -27.80
N ALA A 44 -10.24 14.26 -27.31
CA ALA A 44 -10.10 14.90 -26.00
C ALA A 44 -10.11 13.89 -24.85
N GLN A 45 -11.07 12.92 -24.89
CA GLN A 45 -11.09 11.83 -23.89
C GLN A 45 -9.78 11.04 -23.90
N ASN A 46 -9.29 10.66 -25.08
CA ASN A 46 -8.07 9.88 -25.22
C ASN A 46 -6.83 10.66 -24.73
N ARG A 47 -6.74 11.96 -24.98
CA ARG A 47 -5.63 12.79 -24.47
C ARG A 47 -5.65 12.85 -22.94
N ALA A 48 -6.77 13.19 -22.35
CA ALA A 48 -6.91 13.29 -20.91
C ALA A 48 -6.55 11.96 -20.19
N VAL A 49 -7.01 10.83 -20.75
CA VAL A 49 -6.67 9.50 -20.21
C VAL A 49 -5.20 9.19 -20.39
N ALA A 50 -4.62 9.47 -21.56
CA ALA A 50 -3.21 9.18 -21.84
C ALA A 50 -2.26 9.99 -20.95
N GLU A 51 -2.56 11.27 -20.72
CA GLU A 51 -1.81 12.13 -19.81
C GLU A 51 -1.84 11.57 -18.38
N ALA A 52 -3.02 11.34 -17.83
CA ALA A 52 -3.19 10.81 -16.48
C ALA A 52 -2.57 9.41 -16.31
N ALA A 53 -2.72 8.53 -17.32
CA ALA A 53 -2.10 7.20 -17.30
C ALA A 53 -0.58 7.28 -17.29
N THR A 54 0.00 8.21 -18.06
CA THR A 54 1.45 8.44 -18.07
C THR A 54 1.95 8.89 -16.71
N LEU A 55 1.29 9.88 -16.08
CA LEU A 55 1.62 10.37 -14.75
C LEU A 55 1.51 9.25 -13.70
N LEU A 56 0.38 8.54 -13.66
CA LEU A 56 0.14 7.46 -12.70
C LEU A 56 1.12 6.30 -12.86
N THR A 57 1.50 5.96 -14.10
CA THR A 57 2.52 4.94 -14.37
C THR A 57 3.89 5.37 -13.83
N GLN A 58 4.26 6.65 -13.97
CA GLN A 58 5.49 7.19 -13.38
C GLN A 58 5.46 7.17 -11.84
N MET A 59 4.27 7.30 -11.24
CA MET A 59 4.09 7.26 -9.80
C MET A 59 3.96 5.84 -9.22
N GLN A 60 3.70 4.83 -10.05
CA GLN A 60 3.37 3.48 -9.61
C GLN A 60 4.53 2.81 -8.88
N ARG A 61 5.76 3.02 -9.36
CA ARG A 61 6.98 2.46 -8.75
C ARG A 61 8.09 3.51 -8.78
N ARG A 62 8.37 4.07 -7.61
CA ARG A 62 9.45 5.04 -7.41
C ARG A 62 10.30 4.58 -6.23
N GLU A 63 11.55 5.03 -6.18
CA GLU A 63 12.43 4.75 -5.04
C GLU A 63 11.90 5.36 -3.74
N ASP A 64 11.15 6.46 -3.84
CA ASP A 64 10.60 7.26 -2.74
C ASP A 64 9.14 6.92 -2.39
N GLY A 65 8.53 5.94 -3.07
CA GLY A 65 7.17 5.51 -2.79
C GLY A 65 6.43 4.93 -3.97
N GLU A 66 5.20 4.52 -3.72
CA GLU A 66 4.34 3.86 -4.69
C GLU A 66 2.99 4.56 -4.79
N SER A 67 2.32 4.37 -5.91
CA SER A 67 0.92 4.80 -6.10
C SER A 67 0.13 3.72 -6.80
N GLY A 68 -1.15 3.60 -6.46
CA GLY A 68 -2.07 2.69 -7.10
C GLY A 68 -3.40 3.35 -7.41
N ILE A 69 -4.06 2.91 -8.49
CA ILE A 69 -5.41 3.33 -8.85
C ILE A 69 -6.34 2.11 -8.83
N PHE A 70 -7.52 2.28 -8.26
CA PHE A 70 -8.50 1.22 -8.06
C PHE A 70 -9.89 1.71 -8.46
N SER A 71 -10.68 0.84 -9.09
CA SER A 71 -12.11 1.08 -9.24
C SER A 71 -12.83 0.78 -7.92
N GLN A 72 -13.83 1.59 -7.58
CA GLN A 72 -14.62 1.39 -6.36
C GLN A 72 -15.98 0.77 -6.70
N LEU A 73 -16.19 -0.45 -6.22
CA LEU A 73 -17.46 -1.14 -6.37
C LEU A 73 -18.41 -0.81 -5.21
N GLY A 74 -19.62 -0.34 -5.51
CA GLY A 74 -20.65 -0.11 -4.51
C GLY A 74 -20.36 1.04 -3.52
N HIS A 75 -19.38 1.88 -3.82
CA HIS A 75 -18.96 3.00 -2.98
C HIS A 75 -19.56 4.35 -3.45
N LYS A 76 -19.32 5.40 -2.66
CA LYS A 76 -19.71 6.78 -2.99
C LYS A 76 -18.91 7.40 -4.13
N GLY A 77 -17.76 6.84 -4.48
CA GLY A 77 -16.90 7.22 -5.60
C GLY A 77 -16.82 6.13 -6.66
N ASP A 78 -16.15 6.43 -7.75
CA ASP A 78 -15.88 5.52 -8.87
C ASP A 78 -14.42 5.03 -8.88
N LEU A 79 -13.51 5.91 -8.49
CA LEU A 79 -12.06 5.68 -8.48
C LEU A 79 -11.48 6.00 -7.11
N MET A 80 -10.45 5.25 -6.73
CA MET A 80 -9.60 5.55 -5.60
C MET A 80 -8.15 5.59 -6.07
N VAL A 81 -7.44 6.65 -5.73
CA VAL A 81 -5.98 6.74 -5.90
C VAL A 81 -5.35 6.69 -4.52
N VAL A 82 -4.35 5.85 -4.36
CA VAL A 82 -3.61 5.69 -3.11
C VAL A 82 -2.15 6.00 -3.37
N HIS A 83 -1.59 6.89 -2.57
CA HIS A 83 -0.19 7.27 -2.61
C HIS A 83 0.49 6.88 -1.30
N PHE A 84 1.66 6.25 -1.40
CA PHE A 84 2.57 5.98 -0.30
C PHE A 84 3.82 6.83 -0.51
N ARG A 85 4.16 7.72 0.44
CA ARG A 85 5.34 8.59 0.37
C ARG A 85 6.01 8.67 1.73
N ARG A 86 7.28 9.09 1.73
CA ARG A 86 8.05 9.24 2.98
C ARG A 86 7.68 10.49 3.77
N SER A 87 7.01 11.44 3.14
CA SER A 87 6.60 12.69 3.79
C SER A 87 5.24 13.17 3.29
N PHE A 88 4.60 14.04 4.08
CA PHE A 88 3.38 14.73 3.66
C PHE A 88 3.64 15.71 2.51
N GLU A 89 4.84 16.27 2.43
CA GLU A 89 5.24 17.14 1.31
C GLU A 89 5.21 16.38 -0.02
N GLU A 90 5.77 15.17 -0.05
CA GLU A 90 5.76 14.32 -1.24
C GLU A 90 4.35 13.83 -1.60
N LEU A 91 3.47 13.60 -0.60
CA LEU A 91 2.05 13.33 -0.85
C LEU A 91 1.35 14.53 -1.49
N ASN A 92 1.60 15.73 -0.97
CA ASN A 92 1.04 16.97 -1.52
C ASN A 92 1.50 17.20 -2.97
N GLN A 93 2.77 16.92 -3.28
CA GLN A 93 3.27 17.00 -4.66
C GLN A 93 2.56 16.00 -5.59
N ALA A 94 2.32 14.76 -5.12
CA ALA A 94 1.58 13.76 -5.88
C ALA A 94 0.13 14.18 -6.11
N GLU A 95 -0.55 14.72 -5.09
CA GLU A 95 -1.91 15.24 -5.17
C GLU A 95 -2.00 16.40 -6.19
N ILE A 96 -1.11 17.38 -6.09
CA ILE A 96 -1.08 18.54 -7.01
C ILE A 96 -0.80 18.08 -8.44
N ALA A 97 0.14 17.14 -8.64
CA ALA A 97 0.44 16.62 -9.96
C ALA A 97 -0.79 15.95 -10.61
N LEU A 98 -1.56 15.16 -9.84
CA LEU A 98 -2.79 14.54 -10.32
C LEU A 98 -3.86 15.62 -10.61
N ALA A 99 -4.02 16.60 -9.74
CA ALA A 99 -4.99 17.68 -9.88
C ALA A 99 -4.73 18.58 -11.10
N ASN A 100 -3.50 18.62 -11.59
CA ASN A 100 -3.13 19.39 -12.77
C ASN A 100 -3.30 18.64 -14.11
N THR A 101 -3.82 17.41 -14.10
CA THR A 101 -4.11 16.67 -15.35
C THR A 101 -5.46 17.08 -15.94
N GLU A 102 -5.59 17.00 -17.28
CA GLU A 102 -6.89 17.22 -17.98
C GLU A 102 -7.98 16.29 -17.42
N LEU A 103 -7.65 15.06 -16.99
CA LEU A 103 -8.61 14.13 -16.42
C LEU A 103 -9.19 14.64 -15.10
N ALA A 104 -8.44 15.39 -14.30
CA ALA A 104 -8.88 15.89 -13.00
C ALA A 104 -10.09 16.83 -13.11
N ASP A 105 -10.26 17.55 -14.21
CA ASP A 105 -11.42 18.41 -14.46
C ASP A 105 -12.75 17.62 -14.48
N TYR A 106 -12.66 16.30 -14.68
CA TYR A 106 -13.80 15.38 -14.75
C TYR A 106 -13.91 14.47 -13.53
N LEU A 107 -13.05 14.69 -12.52
CA LEU A 107 -13.03 13.94 -11.27
C LEU A 107 -13.51 14.83 -10.10
N GLU A 108 -14.66 14.52 -9.57
CA GLU A 108 -15.19 15.17 -8.36
C GLU A 108 -14.62 14.48 -7.11
N PRO A 109 -13.82 15.15 -6.26
CA PRO A 109 -13.37 14.56 -5.00
C PRO A 109 -14.57 14.27 -4.09
N THR A 110 -14.68 13.05 -3.58
CA THR A 110 -15.78 12.66 -2.68
C THR A 110 -15.33 12.54 -1.24
N THR A 111 -14.14 11.98 -1.03
CA THR A 111 -13.57 11.79 0.31
C THR A 111 -12.07 11.54 0.20
N SER A 112 -11.34 11.79 1.29
CA SER A 112 -9.92 11.45 1.37
C SER A 112 -9.54 11.04 2.78
N TYR A 113 -8.47 10.24 2.90
CA TYR A 113 -7.84 9.87 4.17
C TYR A 113 -6.35 10.12 4.09
N LEU A 114 -5.83 10.85 5.05
CA LEU A 114 -4.40 11.04 5.29
C LEU A 114 -4.02 10.28 6.55
N SER A 115 -3.00 9.43 6.46
CA SER A 115 -2.52 8.64 7.59
C SER A 115 -1.00 8.50 7.53
N ALA A 116 -0.41 8.12 8.67
CA ALA A 116 0.99 7.72 8.76
C ALA A 116 1.04 6.29 9.29
N ILE A 117 2.00 5.50 8.79
CA ILE A 117 2.22 4.13 9.25
C ILE A 117 3.15 4.19 10.45
N GLU A 118 2.62 3.83 11.60
CA GLU A 118 3.39 3.59 12.82
C GLU A 118 3.39 2.09 13.11
N LEU A 119 4.57 1.50 13.12
CA LEU A 119 4.74 0.05 13.26
C LEU A 119 5.26 -0.37 14.63
N GLY A 120 5.03 0.43 15.67
CA GLY A 120 5.51 0.14 17.01
C GLY A 120 5.20 -1.28 17.52
N LEU A 121 4.07 -1.87 17.10
CA LEU A 121 3.74 -3.28 17.37
C LEU A 121 4.49 -4.25 16.46
N TYR A 122 5.00 -3.79 15.32
CA TYR A 122 5.64 -4.64 14.32
C TYR A 122 7.09 -4.94 14.66
N GLU A 123 7.84 -3.97 15.17
CA GLU A 123 9.22 -4.20 15.63
C GLU A 123 9.25 -5.22 16.78
N ALA A 124 8.32 -5.10 17.74
CA ALA A 124 8.17 -6.08 18.82
C ALA A 124 7.83 -7.46 18.28
N SER A 125 6.93 -7.56 17.30
CA SER A 125 6.56 -8.83 16.68
C SER A 125 7.72 -9.44 15.88
N VAL A 126 8.46 -8.64 15.11
CA VAL A 126 9.64 -9.13 14.37
C VAL A 126 10.75 -9.58 15.31
N ALA A 127 11.00 -8.85 16.40
CA ALA A 127 11.97 -9.22 17.41
C ALA A 127 11.56 -10.53 18.09
N LEU A 128 10.29 -10.66 18.48
CA LEU A 128 9.73 -11.88 19.06
C LEU A 128 9.88 -13.08 18.10
N PHE A 129 9.47 -12.93 16.84
CA PHE A 129 9.58 -14.04 15.87
C PHE A 129 11.02 -14.46 15.59
N LYS A 130 11.97 -13.51 15.55
CA LYS A 130 13.40 -13.81 15.45
C LYS A 130 13.91 -14.57 16.67
N ASP A 131 13.49 -14.18 17.88
CA ASP A 131 13.86 -14.84 19.13
C ASP A 131 13.29 -16.27 19.19
N LEU A 132 12.02 -16.46 18.84
CA LEU A 132 11.37 -17.77 18.78
C LEU A 132 12.04 -18.69 17.74
N ALA A 133 12.37 -18.15 16.55
CA ALA A 133 13.11 -18.90 15.53
C ALA A 133 14.52 -19.30 15.99
N ALA A 134 15.22 -18.41 16.70
CA ALA A 134 16.53 -18.71 17.28
C ALA A 134 16.48 -19.81 18.36
N LYS A 135 15.35 -19.91 19.06
CA LYS A 135 15.06 -20.97 20.05
C LYS A 135 14.49 -22.24 19.43
N ASN A 136 14.37 -22.32 18.11
CA ASN A 136 13.75 -23.43 17.37
C ASN A 136 12.31 -23.76 17.85
N ILE A 137 11.56 -22.75 18.27
CA ILE A 137 10.15 -22.89 18.63
C ILE A 137 9.33 -22.87 17.34
N GLU A 138 8.61 -23.94 17.06
CA GLU A 138 7.79 -24.06 15.85
C GLU A 138 6.60 -23.11 15.90
N PRO A 139 6.30 -22.39 14.78
CA PRO A 139 5.11 -21.56 14.67
C PRO A 139 3.83 -22.35 14.99
N HIS A 140 2.91 -21.73 15.72
CA HIS A 140 1.64 -22.33 16.17
C HIS A 140 1.78 -23.53 17.13
N SER A 141 2.96 -23.72 17.75
CA SER A 141 3.11 -24.62 18.89
C SER A 141 2.54 -23.97 20.17
N LYS A 142 2.32 -24.76 21.20
CA LYS A 142 1.84 -24.23 22.51
C LYS A 142 2.81 -23.23 23.12
N GLU A 143 4.11 -23.48 22.95
CA GLU A 143 5.18 -22.58 23.40
C GLU A 143 5.16 -21.27 22.62
N TRP A 144 4.90 -21.35 21.30
CA TRP A 144 4.78 -20.19 20.42
C TRP A 144 3.57 -19.33 20.80
N ASP A 145 2.39 -19.95 20.98
CA ASP A 145 1.16 -19.25 21.36
C ASP A 145 1.32 -18.57 22.73
N ALA A 146 1.93 -19.24 23.70
CA ALA A 146 2.18 -18.67 25.02
C ALA A 146 3.14 -17.47 24.99
N ALA A 147 4.18 -17.52 24.13
CA ALA A 147 5.11 -16.41 23.98
C ALA A 147 4.45 -15.19 23.33
N VAL A 148 3.60 -15.41 22.32
CA VAL A 148 2.84 -14.34 21.64
C VAL A 148 1.85 -13.70 22.61
N GLU A 149 1.09 -14.49 23.37
CA GLU A 149 0.17 -13.98 24.39
C GLU A 149 0.88 -13.15 25.46
N ALA A 150 2.05 -13.59 25.92
CA ALA A 150 2.84 -12.86 26.92
C ALA A 150 3.34 -11.51 26.40
N GLU A 151 3.63 -11.37 25.10
CA GLU A 151 4.04 -10.11 24.50
C GLU A 151 2.87 -9.16 24.26
N LEU A 152 1.71 -9.70 23.82
CA LEU A 152 0.48 -8.91 23.63
C LEU A 152 -0.14 -8.40 24.94
N GLY A 153 0.19 -9.02 26.07
CA GLY A 153 -0.31 -8.66 27.40
C GLY A 153 0.53 -7.57 28.12
N ARG A 154 1.59 -7.05 27.48
CA ARG A 154 2.44 -5.97 27.99
C ARG A 154 1.99 -4.63 27.44
#